data_00c1c5df6d3f3f8dce8fb3ea1a4ddaa4
#
_entry.id   00c1c5df6d3f3f8dce8fb3ea1a4ddaa4
#
_cell.length_a   1.000
_cell.length_b   1.000
_cell.length_c   1.000
_cell.angle_alpha   90.00
_cell.angle_beta   90.00
_cell.angle_gamma   90.00
#
_symmetry.space_group_name_H-M   'P 1'
#
loop_
_entity.id
_entity.type
_entity.pdbx_description
1 polymer ?
#
loop_
_entity_poly.entity_id
_entity_poly.type
_entity_poly.pdbx_seq_one_letter_code
_entity_poly.pdbx_strand_id
1 'polypeptide(L)'
;MNKYWKLISNTLIFAIGTFSSKVLVFFLMPLYTSVLSEAEYGTVDLMVQIGNFLLPLVSCGIINGIIRFGLDKYYKKKDVFTTGFVTILGGFGVLLLLEPLLSRLPYMGENTLLIYIFVLMSSLRSLCSQFVRAKGYVKLYALDGLLSTATTIFFNVLYLVVLKWGINGYILAMVSADTLSTIFLFYIAGLRRYLHLRGLN
;
A
#
# COMPACT_ATOMS: atom_id res chain seq x y z
N MET A 1 28.29 -20.89 -1.22
CA MET A 1 28.02 -19.44 -1.02
C MET A 1 27.77 -19.21 0.46
N ASN A 2 28.65 -18.45 1.14
CA ASN A 2 28.61 -18.27 2.59
C ASN A 2 27.25 -17.71 3.07
N LYS A 3 26.71 -18.29 4.14
CA LYS A 3 25.44 -17.88 4.79
C LYS A 3 25.42 -16.35 5.08
N TYR A 4 26.57 -15.81 5.44
CA TYR A 4 26.75 -14.37 5.69
C TYR A 4 26.60 -13.51 4.42
N TRP A 5 27.12 -13.96 3.28
CA TRP A 5 26.95 -13.25 2.00
C TRP A 5 25.48 -13.15 1.56
N LYS A 6 24.73 -14.23 1.74
CA LYS A 6 23.29 -14.25 1.45
C LYS A 6 22.53 -13.29 2.39
N LEU A 7 22.91 -13.24 3.66
CA LEU A 7 22.33 -12.31 4.62
C LEU A 7 22.62 -10.86 4.25
N ILE A 8 23.88 -10.53 3.98
CA ILE A 8 24.30 -9.18 3.58
C ILE A 8 23.60 -8.75 2.27
N SER A 9 23.59 -9.63 1.26
CA SER A 9 22.92 -9.33 -0.01
C SER A 9 21.41 -9.06 0.17
N ASN A 10 20.73 -9.88 0.96
CA ASN A 10 19.31 -9.66 1.25
C ASN A 10 19.08 -8.36 2.02
N THR A 11 19.91 -8.06 3.02
CA THR A 11 19.85 -6.82 3.80
C THR A 11 20.05 -5.60 2.92
N LEU A 12 21.04 -5.63 2.01
CA LEU A 12 21.28 -4.55 1.05
C LEU A 12 20.11 -4.35 0.10
N ILE A 13 19.52 -5.43 -0.42
CA ILE A 13 18.35 -5.34 -1.30
C ILE A 13 17.17 -4.70 -0.55
N PHE A 14 16.92 -5.08 0.70
CA PHE A 14 15.89 -4.46 1.53
C PHE A 14 16.20 -2.99 1.84
N ALA A 15 17.47 -2.68 2.16
CA ALA A 15 17.89 -1.31 2.44
C ALA A 15 17.68 -0.41 1.21
N ILE A 16 18.09 -0.85 0.02
CA ILE A 16 17.89 -0.11 -1.23
C ILE A 16 16.41 0.10 -1.49
N GLY A 17 15.56 -0.92 -1.36
CA GLY A 17 14.11 -0.80 -1.57
C GLY A 17 13.43 0.18 -0.60
N THR A 18 13.83 0.15 0.68
CA THR A 18 13.29 1.06 1.70
C THR A 18 13.83 2.49 1.54
N PHE A 19 15.10 2.64 1.19
CA PHE A 19 15.74 3.93 0.97
C PHE A 19 15.15 4.63 -0.26
N SER A 20 14.93 3.89 -1.35
CA SER A 20 14.32 4.44 -2.58
C SER A 20 12.98 5.12 -2.34
N SER A 21 12.12 4.53 -1.49
CA SER A 21 10.83 5.14 -1.15
C SER A 21 10.97 6.43 -0.34
N LYS A 22 11.99 6.57 0.49
CA LYS A 22 12.24 7.81 1.27
C LYS A 22 12.85 8.91 0.40
N VAL A 23 13.78 8.54 -0.47
CA VAL A 23 14.39 9.45 -1.47
C VAL A 23 13.32 9.97 -2.44
N LEU A 24 12.35 9.14 -2.81
CA LEU A 24 11.23 9.54 -3.65
C LEU A 24 10.47 10.74 -3.06
N VAL A 25 10.06 10.64 -1.79
CA VAL A 25 9.33 11.72 -1.11
C VAL A 25 10.13 13.02 -1.16
N PHE A 26 11.45 12.94 -0.95
CA PHE A 26 12.35 14.09 -1.01
C PHE A 26 12.37 14.73 -2.42
N PHE A 27 12.44 13.92 -3.48
CA PHE A 27 12.43 14.43 -4.86
C PHE A 27 11.07 14.94 -5.33
N LEU A 28 9.97 14.40 -4.79
CA LEU A 28 8.63 14.87 -5.12
C LEU A 28 8.22 16.14 -4.35
N MET A 29 8.88 16.46 -3.25
CA MET A 29 8.54 17.63 -2.45
C MET A 29 8.62 18.96 -3.23
N PRO A 30 9.68 19.25 -4.02
CA PRO A 30 9.72 20.43 -4.88
C PRO A 30 8.60 20.46 -5.94
N LEU A 31 8.22 19.29 -6.47
CA LEU A 31 7.10 19.19 -7.41
C LEU A 31 5.78 19.58 -6.73
N TYR A 32 5.53 19.07 -5.53
CA TYR A 32 4.31 19.38 -4.79
C TYR A 32 4.21 20.86 -4.45
N THR A 33 5.28 21.46 -3.94
CA THR A 33 5.32 22.89 -3.58
C THR A 33 5.29 23.82 -4.77
N SER A 34 5.60 23.37 -5.99
CA SER A 34 5.48 24.15 -7.20
C SER A 34 4.11 24.11 -7.85
N VAL A 35 3.31 23.05 -7.58
CA VAL A 35 2.04 22.77 -8.26
C VAL A 35 0.84 23.00 -7.33
N LEU A 36 1.00 22.74 -6.03
CA LEU A 36 -0.04 22.88 -5.03
C LEU A 36 0.24 24.15 -4.20
N SER A 37 -0.81 24.88 -3.83
CA SER A 37 -0.71 25.93 -2.81
C SER A 37 -0.41 25.31 -1.44
N GLU A 38 0.09 26.11 -0.50
CA GLU A 38 0.37 25.67 0.87
C GLU A 38 -0.86 25.06 1.55
N ALA A 39 -2.04 25.66 1.34
CA ALA A 39 -3.30 25.15 1.88
C ALA A 39 -3.72 23.80 1.27
N GLU A 40 -3.56 23.63 -0.04
CA GLU A 40 -3.85 22.38 -0.73
C GLU A 40 -2.89 21.27 -0.29
N TYR A 41 -1.59 21.58 -0.20
CA TYR A 41 -0.59 20.63 0.29
C TYR A 41 -0.88 20.20 1.73
N GLY A 42 -1.21 21.14 2.61
CA GLY A 42 -1.62 20.83 3.98
C GLY A 42 -2.87 19.95 4.05
N THR A 43 -3.86 20.21 3.20
CA THR A 43 -5.07 19.35 3.11
C THR A 43 -4.73 17.93 2.66
N VAL A 44 -3.91 17.79 1.63
CA VAL A 44 -3.46 16.48 1.14
C VAL A 44 -2.70 15.72 2.22
N ASP A 45 -1.78 16.39 2.92
CA ASP A 45 -1.01 15.74 4.00
C ASP A 45 -1.93 15.23 5.10
N LEU A 46 -2.92 16.02 5.52
CA LEU A 46 -3.93 15.58 6.48
C LEU A 46 -4.74 14.37 5.97
N MET A 47 -5.16 14.37 4.72
CA MET A 47 -5.88 13.24 4.10
C MET A 47 -5.04 11.97 4.12
N VAL A 48 -3.76 12.07 3.77
CA VAL A 48 -2.81 10.95 3.80
C VAL A 48 -2.58 10.46 5.24
N GLN A 49 -2.45 11.35 6.21
CA GLN A 49 -2.31 10.96 7.62
C GLN A 49 -3.56 10.27 8.16
N ILE A 50 -4.75 10.75 7.81
CA ILE A 50 -6.02 10.07 8.14
C ILE A 50 -6.04 8.68 7.52
N GLY A 51 -5.70 8.56 6.23
CA GLY A 51 -5.60 7.26 5.56
C GLY A 51 -4.61 6.32 6.24
N ASN A 52 -3.41 6.80 6.57
CA ASN A 52 -2.39 6.02 7.28
C ASN A 52 -2.83 5.57 8.67
N PHE A 53 -3.65 6.36 9.36
CA PHE A 53 -4.26 5.99 10.63
C PHE A 53 -5.35 4.91 10.46
N LEU A 54 -6.13 4.98 9.39
CA LEU A 54 -7.16 4.00 9.07
C LEU A 54 -6.61 2.65 8.60
N LEU A 55 -5.43 2.61 7.97
CA LEU A 55 -4.79 1.38 7.47
C LEU A 55 -4.69 0.27 8.54
N PRO A 56 -4.09 0.50 9.73
CA PRO A 56 -4.01 -0.52 10.77
C PRO A 56 -5.39 -0.89 11.35
N LEU A 57 -6.34 0.03 11.36
CA LEU A 57 -7.71 -0.25 11.83
C LEU A 57 -8.43 -1.19 10.86
N VAL A 58 -8.43 -0.88 9.55
CA VAL A 58 -9.05 -1.69 8.51
C VAL A 58 -8.41 -3.08 8.42
N SER A 59 -7.09 -3.14 8.56
CA SER A 59 -6.38 -4.42 8.52
C SER A 59 -6.39 -5.17 9.85
N CYS A 60 -6.92 -4.60 10.94
CA CYS A 60 -6.82 -5.17 12.30
C CYS A 60 -5.39 -5.62 12.64
N GLY A 61 -4.38 -4.94 12.09
CA GLY A 61 -2.97 -5.27 12.25
C GLY A 61 -2.53 -6.58 11.58
N ILE A 62 -3.39 -7.26 10.80
CA ILE A 62 -3.10 -8.55 10.16
C ILE A 62 -1.91 -8.48 9.22
N ILE A 63 -1.63 -7.31 8.63
CA ILE A 63 -0.49 -7.10 7.71
C ILE A 63 0.83 -7.49 8.37
N ASN A 64 1.02 -7.13 9.65
CA ASN A 64 2.19 -7.56 10.44
C ASN A 64 2.14 -9.06 10.77
N GLY A 65 0.95 -9.60 11.00
CA GLY A 65 0.72 -11.03 11.20
C GLY A 65 1.11 -11.88 9.98
N ILE A 66 0.88 -11.36 8.77
CA ILE A 66 1.22 -12.05 7.51
C ILE A 66 2.71 -12.43 7.44
N ILE A 67 3.60 -11.55 7.89
CA ILE A 67 5.03 -11.88 7.92
C ILE A 67 5.28 -12.99 8.92
N ARG A 68 4.76 -12.86 10.13
CA ARG A 68 4.98 -13.85 11.21
C ARG A 68 4.45 -15.23 10.82
N PHE A 69 3.18 -15.33 10.49
CA PHE A 69 2.53 -16.62 10.14
C PHE A 69 2.93 -17.09 8.74
N GLY A 70 3.26 -16.16 7.83
CA GLY A 70 3.76 -16.47 6.50
C GLY A 70 5.17 -17.09 6.49
N LEU A 71 6.02 -16.81 7.47
CA LEU A 71 7.33 -17.46 7.64
C LEU A 71 7.24 -18.79 8.36
N ASP A 72 6.23 -19.00 9.18
CA ASP A 72 6.04 -20.20 9.94
C ASP A 72 5.64 -21.40 9.03
N LYS A 73 6.23 -22.55 9.27
CA LYS A 73 5.99 -23.79 8.52
C LYS A 73 4.69 -24.50 8.94
N TYR A 74 4.19 -24.22 10.13
CA TYR A 74 2.99 -24.84 10.66
C TYR A 74 1.72 -24.34 9.99
N TYR A 75 1.72 -23.11 9.47
CA TYR A 75 0.55 -22.52 8.82
C TYR A 75 0.56 -22.71 7.31
N LYS A 76 -0.59 -23.09 6.75
CA LYS A 76 -0.77 -23.19 5.30
C LYS A 76 -0.77 -21.78 4.71
N LYS A 77 0.11 -21.51 3.76
CA LYS A 77 0.23 -20.20 3.11
C LYS A 77 -1.07 -19.70 2.49
N LYS A 78 -1.93 -20.61 2.04
CA LYS A 78 -3.26 -20.28 1.51
C LYS A 78 -4.14 -19.67 2.59
N ASP A 79 -4.19 -20.29 3.77
CA ASP A 79 -5.03 -19.84 4.88
C ASP A 79 -4.56 -18.46 5.38
N VAL A 80 -3.23 -18.27 5.51
CA VAL A 80 -2.64 -16.99 5.91
C VAL A 80 -3.02 -15.86 4.95
N PHE A 81 -2.90 -16.09 3.64
CA PHE A 81 -3.25 -15.07 2.64
C PHE A 81 -4.76 -14.79 2.59
N THR A 82 -5.57 -15.86 2.59
CA THR A 82 -7.04 -15.74 2.55
C THR A 82 -7.57 -15.03 3.80
N THR A 83 -7.08 -15.39 4.99
CA THR A 83 -7.45 -14.72 6.24
C THR A 83 -7.10 -13.24 6.18
N GLY A 84 -5.88 -12.88 5.74
CA GLY A 84 -5.48 -11.49 5.57
C GLY A 84 -6.39 -10.71 4.62
N PHE A 85 -6.73 -11.33 3.48
CA PHE A 85 -7.62 -10.73 2.48
C PHE A 85 -9.04 -10.51 3.01
N VAL A 86 -9.61 -11.53 3.65
CA VAL A 86 -10.96 -11.44 4.25
C VAL A 86 -11.01 -10.45 5.40
N THR A 87 -9.98 -10.40 6.25
CA THR A 87 -9.88 -9.41 7.33
C THR A 87 -9.88 -7.98 6.80
N ILE A 88 -9.10 -7.70 5.73
CA ILE A 88 -9.08 -6.37 5.11
C ILE A 88 -10.44 -6.02 4.51
N LEU A 89 -11.08 -6.94 3.79
CA LEU A 89 -12.42 -6.68 3.23
C LEU A 89 -13.47 -6.48 4.32
N GLY A 90 -13.41 -7.27 5.39
CA GLY A 90 -14.30 -7.13 6.54
C GLY A 90 -14.10 -5.78 7.26
N GLY A 91 -12.86 -5.41 7.53
CA GLY A 91 -12.52 -4.12 8.14
C GLY A 91 -12.90 -2.93 7.24
N PHE A 92 -12.74 -3.08 5.91
CA PHE A 92 -13.22 -2.08 4.96
C PHE A 92 -14.76 -1.99 4.95
N GLY A 93 -15.47 -3.11 5.06
CA GLY A 93 -16.92 -3.12 5.23
C GLY A 93 -17.37 -2.37 6.49
N VAL A 94 -16.65 -2.55 7.61
CA VAL A 94 -16.90 -1.78 8.85
C VAL A 94 -16.61 -0.28 8.62
N LEU A 95 -15.52 0.05 7.91
CA LEU A 95 -15.20 1.44 7.58
C LEU A 95 -16.32 2.10 6.76
N LEU A 96 -16.91 1.39 5.78
CA LEU A 96 -18.03 1.88 5.00
C LEU A 96 -19.29 2.12 5.86
N LEU A 97 -19.55 1.27 6.85
CA LEU A 97 -20.66 1.47 7.78
C LEU A 97 -20.46 2.70 8.69
N LEU A 98 -19.21 3.08 8.94
CA LEU A 98 -18.86 4.28 9.71
C LEU A 98 -18.81 5.56 8.87
N GLU A 99 -19.07 5.47 7.56
CA GLU A 99 -19.04 6.62 6.65
C GLU A 99 -19.87 7.81 7.14
N PRO A 100 -21.16 7.68 7.58
CA PRO A 100 -21.96 8.81 8.01
C PRO A 100 -21.42 9.51 9.27
N LEU A 101 -20.56 8.83 10.03
CA LEU A 101 -19.87 9.42 11.19
C LEU A 101 -18.58 10.10 10.77
N LEU A 102 -17.80 9.46 9.91
CA LEU A 102 -16.48 9.94 9.48
C LEU A 102 -16.56 11.11 8.51
N SER A 103 -17.60 11.14 7.66
CA SER A 103 -17.84 12.25 6.72
C SER A 103 -18.13 13.59 7.40
N ARG A 104 -18.50 13.58 8.70
CA ARG A 104 -18.70 14.80 9.50
C ARG A 104 -17.39 15.40 10.01
N LEU A 105 -16.28 14.68 9.91
CA LEU A 105 -14.98 15.20 10.33
C LEU A 105 -14.49 16.28 9.35
N PRO A 106 -13.84 17.33 9.87
CA PRO A 106 -13.17 18.31 9.01
C PRO A 106 -12.22 17.61 8.04
N TYR A 107 -12.12 18.09 6.81
CA TYR A 107 -11.25 17.56 5.74
C TYR A 107 -11.66 16.21 5.14
N MET A 108 -12.61 15.47 5.70
CA MET A 108 -13.14 14.26 5.06
C MET A 108 -14.24 14.58 4.06
N GLY A 109 -15.35 15.14 4.44
CA GLY A 109 -16.42 15.64 3.60
C GLY A 109 -16.50 15.09 2.17
N GLU A 110 -16.25 15.94 1.19
CA GLU A 110 -16.27 15.59 -0.24
C GLU A 110 -15.18 14.59 -0.65
N ASN A 111 -14.09 14.47 0.12
CA ASN A 111 -12.95 13.62 -0.19
C ASN A 111 -13.01 12.22 0.47
N THR A 112 -14.06 11.93 1.22
CA THR A 112 -14.21 10.66 1.96
C THR A 112 -14.04 9.44 1.06
N LEU A 113 -14.65 9.45 -0.12
CA LEU A 113 -14.55 8.34 -1.09
C LEU A 113 -13.12 8.10 -1.55
N LEU A 114 -12.37 9.17 -1.84
CA LEU A 114 -10.97 9.06 -2.26
C LEU A 114 -10.08 8.48 -1.15
N ILE A 115 -10.29 8.92 0.10
CA ILE A 115 -9.56 8.39 1.25
C ILE A 115 -9.88 6.89 1.43
N TYR A 116 -11.13 6.49 1.27
CA TYR A 116 -11.53 5.08 1.40
C TYR A 116 -10.91 4.20 0.32
N ILE A 117 -10.92 4.65 -0.93
CA ILE A 117 -10.26 3.94 -2.03
C ILE A 117 -8.75 3.85 -1.77
N PHE A 118 -8.12 4.92 -1.28
CA PHE A 118 -6.72 4.92 -0.91
C PHE A 118 -6.44 3.89 0.20
N VAL A 119 -7.21 3.86 1.27
CA VAL A 119 -7.05 2.91 2.38
C VAL A 119 -7.21 1.46 1.90
N LEU A 120 -8.20 1.19 1.04
CA LEU A 120 -8.41 -0.16 0.50
C LEU A 120 -7.23 -0.60 -0.36
N MET A 121 -6.83 0.22 -1.34
CA MET A 121 -5.75 -0.14 -2.27
C MET A 121 -4.41 -0.28 -1.56
N SER A 122 -4.09 0.62 -0.63
CA SER A 122 -2.87 0.54 0.18
C SER A 122 -2.85 -0.66 1.12
N SER A 123 -4.01 -1.05 1.68
CA SER A 123 -4.12 -2.27 2.49
C SER A 123 -3.90 -3.53 1.66
N LEU A 124 -4.51 -3.61 0.47
CA LEU A 124 -4.36 -4.76 -0.44
C LEU A 124 -2.92 -4.86 -0.96
N ARG A 125 -2.32 -3.74 -1.36
CA ARG A 125 -0.92 -3.72 -1.75
C ARG A 125 -0.01 -4.20 -0.62
N SER A 126 -0.20 -3.66 0.59
CA SER A 126 0.58 -4.05 1.76
C SER A 126 0.45 -5.55 2.06
N LEU A 127 -0.75 -6.12 1.97
CA LEU A 127 -0.99 -7.55 2.11
C LEU A 127 -0.17 -8.35 1.08
N CYS A 128 -0.28 -8.00 -0.21
CA CYS A 128 0.42 -8.70 -1.29
C CYS A 128 1.93 -8.62 -1.13
N SER A 129 2.46 -7.43 -0.85
CA SER A 129 3.88 -7.15 -0.68
C SER A 129 4.46 -7.91 0.53
N GLN A 130 3.81 -7.87 1.69
CA GLN A 130 4.26 -8.59 2.88
C GLN A 130 4.17 -10.12 2.71
N PHE A 131 3.15 -10.60 2.00
CA PHE A 131 3.04 -12.03 1.72
C PHE A 131 4.14 -12.54 0.77
N VAL A 132 4.46 -11.80 -0.27
CA VAL A 132 5.58 -12.08 -1.18
C VAL A 132 6.91 -12.09 -0.42
N ARG A 133 7.09 -11.14 0.50
CA ARG A 133 8.25 -11.09 1.41
C ARG A 133 8.30 -12.31 2.32
N ALA A 134 7.19 -12.69 2.94
CA ALA A 134 7.09 -13.86 3.80
C ALA A 134 7.36 -15.19 3.06
N LYS A 135 7.07 -15.25 1.76
CA LYS A 135 7.44 -16.38 0.89
C LYS A 135 8.94 -16.42 0.54
N GLY A 136 9.71 -15.44 0.94
CA GLY A 136 11.14 -15.36 0.61
C GLY A 136 11.43 -14.86 -0.80
N TYR A 137 10.45 -14.32 -1.52
CA TYR A 137 10.65 -13.75 -2.85
C TYR A 137 11.23 -12.34 -2.77
N VAL A 138 12.43 -12.23 -2.16
CA VAL A 138 13.10 -10.95 -1.84
C VAL A 138 13.28 -10.07 -3.09
N LYS A 139 13.68 -10.69 -4.22
CA LYS A 139 13.86 -9.95 -5.48
C LYS A 139 12.55 -9.36 -5.99
N LEU A 140 11.44 -10.11 -5.92
CA LEU A 140 10.14 -9.64 -6.35
C LEU A 140 9.62 -8.52 -5.44
N TYR A 141 9.84 -8.63 -4.12
CA TYR A 141 9.54 -7.56 -3.17
C TYR A 141 10.32 -6.27 -3.48
N ALA A 142 11.61 -6.39 -3.80
CA ALA A 142 12.43 -5.23 -4.18
C ALA A 142 11.99 -4.63 -5.52
N LEU A 143 11.65 -5.47 -6.52
CA LEU A 143 11.10 -5.01 -7.80
C LEU A 143 9.76 -4.28 -7.62
N ASP A 144 8.88 -4.78 -6.74
CA ASP A 144 7.64 -4.10 -6.38
C ASP A 144 7.90 -2.71 -5.79
N GLY A 145 8.87 -2.60 -4.89
CA GLY A 145 9.27 -1.31 -4.33
C GLY A 145 9.74 -0.31 -5.39
N LEU A 146 10.58 -0.75 -6.34
CA LEU A 146 11.03 0.08 -7.46
C LEU A 146 9.89 0.45 -8.41
N LEU A 147 9.04 -0.53 -8.76
CA LEU A 147 7.88 -0.30 -9.61
C LEU A 147 6.92 0.71 -8.98
N SER A 148 6.57 0.51 -7.71
CA SER A 148 5.72 1.43 -6.96
C SER A 148 6.29 2.85 -6.93
N THR A 149 7.60 2.98 -6.71
CA THR A 149 8.29 4.26 -6.75
C THR A 149 8.17 4.93 -8.12
N ALA A 150 8.51 4.21 -9.19
CA ALA A 150 8.44 4.73 -10.54
C ALA A 150 7.01 5.12 -10.96
N THR A 151 6.02 4.28 -10.62
CA THR A 151 4.61 4.56 -10.93
C THR A 151 4.05 5.70 -10.11
N THR A 152 4.47 5.87 -8.85
CA THR A 152 4.10 7.03 -8.03
C THR A 152 4.63 8.32 -8.65
N ILE A 153 5.89 8.37 -9.09
CA ILE A 153 6.43 9.54 -9.82
C ILE A 153 5.62 9.81 -11.08
N PHE A 154 5.43 8.78 -11.90
CA PHE A 154 4.73 8.90 -13.17
C PHE A 154 3.31 9.45 -12.98
N PHE A 155 2.52 8.87 -12.08
CA PHE A 155 1.15 9.33 -11.85
C PHE A 155 1.09 10.69 -11.18
N ASN A 156 2.04 11.05 -10.30
CA ASN A 156 2.10 12.40 -9.74
C ASN A 156 2.37 13.44 -10.85
N VAL A 157 3.34 13.20 -11.73
CA VAL A 157 3.59 14.09 -12.86
C VAL A 157 2.36 14.17 -13.77
N LEU A 158 1.75 13.04 -14.11
CA LEU A 158 0.58 12.98 -14.98
C LEU A 158 -0.62 13.75 -14.38
N TYR A 159 -0.98 13.48 -13.13
CA TYR A 159 -2.20 14.02 -12.55
C TYR A 159 -2.03 15.44 -12.01
N LEU A 160 -0.86 15.78 -11.45
CA LEU A 160 -0.63 17.12 -10.89
C LEU A 160 -0.13 18.12 -11.94
N VAL A 161 0.83 17.74 -12.81
CA VAL A 161 1.45 18.66 -13.75
C VAL A 161 0.67 18.73 -15.05
N VAL A 162 0.35 17.58 -15.66
CA VAL A 162 -0.29 17.51 -16.98
C VAL A 162 -1.79 17.78 -16.87
N LEU A 163 -2.50 17.03 -16.00
CA LEU A 163 -3.95 17.11 -15.85
C LEU A 163 -4.41 18.20 -14.87
N LYS A 164 -3.51 18.68 -13.99
CA LYS A 164 -3.77 19.73 -12.99
C LYS A 164 -4.97 19.46 -12.09
N TRP A 165 -5.10 18.21 -11.64
CA TRP A 165 -6.23 17.78 -10.80
C TRP A 165 -6.06 18.16 -9.31
N GLY A 166 -5.00 18.90 -8.93
CA GLY A 166 -4.79 19.40 -7.57
C GLY A 166 -4.82 18.28 -6.50
N ILE A 167 -5.56 18.52 -5.42
CA ILE A 167 -5.70 17.59 -4.29
C ILE A 167 -6.12 16.17 -4.75
N ASN A 168 -7.14 16.11 -5.61
CA ASN A 168 -7.64 14.84 -6.13
C ASN A 168 -6.58 14.08 -6.94
N GLY A 169 -5.77 14.81 -7.73
CA GLY A 169 -4.68 14.26 -8.52
C GLY A 169 -3.62 13.59 -7.65
N TYR A 170 -3.28 14.19 -6.51
CA TYR A 170 -2.32 13.63 -5.59
C TYR A 170 -2.79 12.27 -5.02
N ILE A 171 -4.00 12.22 -4.46
CA ILE A 171 -4.53 10.97 -3.88
C ILE A 171 -4.72 9.89 -4.96
N LEU A 172 -5.23 10.27 -6.14
CA LEU A 172 -5.38 9.36 -7.27
C LEU A 172 -4.04 8.81 -7.77
N ALA A 173 -2.95 9.58 -7.70
CA ALA A 173 -1.62 9.10 -8.05
C ALA A 173 -1.18 7.95 -7.12
N MET A 174 -1.40 8.11 -5.81
CA MET A 174 -1.11 7.04 -4.84
C MET A 174 -1.98 5.80 -5.06
N VAL A 175 -3.29 6.00 -5.26
CA VAL A 175 -4.25 4.91 -5.54
C VAL A 175 -3.85 4.16 -6.80
N SER A 176 -3.52 4.86 -7.88
CA SER A 176 -3.13 4.26 -9.16
C SER A 176 -1.83 3.46 -9.04
N ALA A 177 -0.83 4.00 -8.32
CA ALA A 177 0.42 3.31 -8.07
C ALA A 177 0.23 2.05 -7.21
N ASP A 178 -0.56 2.13 -6.14
CA ASP A 178 -0.86 1.00 -5.27
C ASP A 178 -1.69 -0.08 -6.01
N THR A 179 -2.64 0.34 -6.85
CA THR A 179 -3.43 -0.57 -7.69
C THR A 179 -2.55 -1.32 -8.68
N LEU A 180 -1.67 -0.61 -9.40
CA LEU A 180 -0.78 -1.22 -10.38
C LEU A 180 0.20 -2.18 -9.71
N SER A 181 0.77 -1.81 -8.56
CA SER A 181 1.63 -2.66 -7.75
C SER A 181 0.89 -3.91 -7.26
N THR A 182 -0.35 -3.76 -6.78
CA THR A 182 -1.19 -4.90 -6.35
C THR A 182 -1.44 -5.86 -7.51
N ILE A 183 -1.82 -5.36 -8.68
CA ILE A 183 -2.05 -6.15 -9.89
C ILE A 183 -0.76 -6.88 -10.28
N PHE A 184 0.36 -6.17 -10.34
CA PHE A 184 1.67 -6.74 -10.65
C PHE A 184 2.01 -7.91 -9.72
N LEU A 185 1.95 -7.72 -8.41
CA LEU A 185 2.24 -8.77 -7.43
C LEU A 185 1.25 -9.93 -7.54
N PHE A 186 -0.03 -9.62 -7.75
CA PHE A 186 -1.08 -10.64 -7.82
C PHE A 186 -0.87 -11.59 -9.00
N TYR A 187 -0.45 -11.07 -10.16
CA TYR A 187 -0.17 -11.88 -11.34
C TYR A 187 1.21 -12.56 -11.27
N ILE A 188 2.27 -11.82 -11.01
CA ILE A 188 3.65 -12.34 -11.06
C ILE A 188 3.92 -13.35 -9.94
N ALA A 189 3.45 -13.08 -8.72
CA ALA A 189 3.58 -14.02 -7.62
C ALA A 189 2.53 -15.14 -7.64
N GLY A 190 1.57 -15.10 -8.56
CA GLY A 190 0.49 -16.05 -8.69
C GLY A 190 -0.41 -16.11 -7.45
N LEU A 191 -0.68 -14.96 -6.83
CA LEU A 191 -1.38 -14.86 -5.54
C LEU A 191 -2.83 -15.36 -5.63
N ARG A 192 -3.45 -15.34 -6.82
CA ARG A 192 -4.78 -15.94 -7.05
C ARG A 192 -4.88 -17.41 -6.60
N ARG A 193 -3.77 -18.16 -6.62
CA ARG A 193 -3.73 -19.56 -6.18
C ARG A 193 -3.81 -19.73 -4.66
N TYR A 194 -3.63 -18.66 -3.92
CA TYR A 194 -3.67 -18.60 -2.46
C TYR A 194 -5.02 -18.07 -1.93
N LEU A 195 -5.87 -17.52 -2.80
CA LEU A 195 -7.26 -17.19 -2.45
C LEU A 195 -8.10 -18.46 -2.48
N HIS A 196 -8.49 -18.93 -1.31
CA HIS A 196 -9.34 -20.12 -1.15
C HIS A 196 -10.47 -19.82 -0.16
N LEU A 197 -11.58 -19.28 -0.68
CA LEU A 197 -12.72 -18.86 0.15
C LEU A 197 -13.50 -20.04 0.78
N ARG A 198 -13.20 -21.28 0.40
CA ARG A 198 -13.90 -22.50 0.87
C ARG A 198 -13.32 -23.13 2.14
N GLY A 199 -12.38 -22.52 2.83
CA GLY A 199 -11.63 -23.12 3.94
C GLY A 199 -11.58 -22.29 5.22
N LEU A 200 -12.50 -21.37 5.43
CA LEU A 200 -12.66 -20.65 6.70
C LEU A 200 -13.56 -21.49 7.64
N ASN A 201 -13.01 -22.58 8.16
CA ASN A 201 -13.57 -23.30 9.30
C ASN A 201 -12.61 -23.18 10.48
#